data_07df3a693161af76ba15aa2f80e3e6b4
#
_entry.id   07df3a693161af76ba15aa2f80e3e6b4
#
_cell.length_a   1.000
_cell.length_b   1.000
_cell.length_c   1.000
_cell.angle_alpha   90.00
_cell.angle_beta   90.00
_cell.angle_gamma   90.00
#
_symmetry.space_group_name_H-M   'P 1'
#
loop_
_entity.id
_entity.type
_entity.pdbx_description
1 polymer ?
#
loop_
_entity_poly.entity_id
_entity_poly.type
_entity_poly.pdbx_seq_one_letter_code
_entity_poly.pdbx_strand_id
1 'polypeptide(L)'
;MSSPQPEAARRPALPAFSNTAMTTETPPPAYGGGPVPAAGRKTVTLHRLRAMREAGEKVAMLTAYDAASARLLDDCGVDCLLVGDSLGMVMQGHPSTLPVTLEQMAYHTGCVARGNRGAWLIADLPFGSYQGGVEQAVATSAALMQAGAQMVKLEGGGWTAPIVAALVERGIPVFAHLGLTPQSVHALGGYRIQGRDAAAAQNLRAHARELGRAGAAMLVLELVPSDLAADISAGYPGITIGIGAGQRTHGQVLVLHDMLDITAGAKPRFVRNFMQGAASIGDAVRSYVRDVKSGAFPDEALHGYSA
;
A
#
# COMPACT_ATOMS: atom_id res chain seq x y z
N MET A 1 81.16 -38.02 -36.26
CA MET A 1 80.69 -36.67 -36.50
C MET A 1 79.51 -36.44 -35.51
N SER A 2 79.75 -35.86 -34.35
CA SER A 2 78.80 -35.64 -33.32
C SER A 2 78.46 -34.15 -33.25
N SER A 3 77.22 -33.81 -33.48
CA SER A 3 76.75 -32.44 -33.39
C SER A 3 76.52 -32.02 -31.93
N PRO A 4 76.86 -30.78 -31.53
CA PRO A 4 76.65 -30.35 -30.12
C PRO A 4 75.19 -29.93 -29.87
N GLN A 5 74.73 -30.26 -28.64
CA GLN A 5 73.44 -29.80 -28.13
C GLN A 5 73.54 -28.33 -27.68
N PRO A 6 72.45 -27.55 -27.80
CA PRO A 6 72.45 -26.15 -27.35
C PRO A 6 72.24 -26.07 -25.84
N GLU A 7 72.97 -25.21 -25.21
CA GLU A 7 72.99 -24.84 -23.79
C GLU A 7 71.69 -24.16 -23.36
N ALA A 8 71.08 -24.66 -22.32
CA ALA A 8 69.83 -24.13 -21.77
C ALA A 8 70.05 -22.81 -21.01
N ALA A 9 69.50 -21.74 -21.54
CA ALA A 9 69.50 -20.41 -20.92
C ALA A 9 68.76 -20.43 -19.56
N ARG A 10 69.43 -20.08 -18.48
CA ARG A 10 68.86 -19.88 -17.15
C ARG A 10 67.95 -18.67 -17.14
N ARG A 11 66.69 -18.88 -16.77
CA ARG A 11 65.71 -17.79 -16.50
C ARG A 11 66.09 -17.08 -15.21
N PRO A 12 66.02 -15.74 -15.13
CA PRO A 12 66.23 -14.99 -13.90
C PRO A 12 65.07 -15.25 -12.91
N ALA A 13 65.41 -15.39 -11.61
CA ALA A 13 64.46 -15.57 -10.49
C ALA A 13 63.64 -14.29 -10.30
N LEU A 14 62.31 -14.44 -10.22
CA LEU A 14 61.41 -13.37 -9.88
C LEU A 14 61.56 -12.98 -8.40
N PRO A 15 61.47 -11.68 -8.05
CA PRO A 15 61.56 -11.26 -6.64
C PRO A 15 60.36 -11.78 -5.81
N ALA A 16 60.64 -12.20 -4.59
CA ALA A 16 59.60 -12.62 -3.64
C ALA A 16 58.72 -11.46 -3.26
N PHE A 17 57.41 -11.57 -3.58
CA PHE A 17 56.39 -10.63 -3.06
C PHE A 17 56.21 -10.85 -1.56
N SER A 18 56.46 -9.80 -0.76
CA SER A 18 56.15 -9.78 0.66
C SER A 18 54.59 -9.83 0.85
N ASN A 19 54.14 -10.83 1.57
CA ASN A 19 52.73 -10.97 1.96
C ASN A 19 52.37 -9.91 3.02
N THR A 20 52.03 -8.69 2.57
CA THR A 20 51.33 -7.71 3.39
C THR A 20 49.88 -8.14 3.38
N ALA A 21 49.33 -8.52 4.53
CA ALA A 21 47.94 -8.89 4.71
C ALA A 21 47.05 -7.69 4.22
N MET A 22 46.53 -7.77 3.01
CA MET A 22 45.47 -6.90 2.54
C MET A 22 44.20 -7.30 3.26
N THR A 23 43.70 -6.44 4.13
CA THR A 23 42.32 -6.52 4.60
C THR A 23 41.42 -6.45 3.37
N THR A 24 40.77 -7.58 3.07
CA THR A 24 39.78 -7.66 1.98
C THR A 24 38.49 -6.96 2.44
N GLU A 25 38.47 -5.64 2.38
CA GLU A 25 37.22 -4.92 2.32
C GLU A 25 36.59 -5.24 0.95
N THR A 26 35.55 -6.04 0.96
CA THR A 26 34.72 -6.26 -0.22
C THR A 26 34.13 -4.94 -0.65
N PRO A 27 34.40 -4.43 -1.85
CA PRO A 27 33.81 -3.16 -2.28
C PRO A 27 32.29 -3.28 -2.25
N PRO A 28 31.57 -2.23 -1.82
CA PRO A 28 30.11 -2.24 -1.82
C PRO A 28 29.60 -2.56 -3.24
N PRO A 29 28.51 -3.33 -3.36
CA PRO A 29 27.95 -3.65 -4.67
C PRO A 29 27.60 -2.37 -5.41
N ALA A 30 27.94 -2.29 -6.69
CA ALA A 30 27.76 -1.10 -7.55
C ALA A 30 26.28 -0.69 -7.69
N TYR A 31 25.35 -1.62 -7.45
CA TYR A 31 23.90 -1.40 -7.40
C TYR A 31 23.27 -2.22 -6.28
N GLY A 32 22.39 -1.61 -5.52
CA GLY A 32 21.58 -2.29 -4.52
C GLY A 32 22.41 -2.90 -3.41
N GLY A 33 23.06 -2.08 -2.61
CA GLY A 33 23.59 -2.50 -1.32
C GLY A 33 22.51 -3.27 -0.58
N GLY A 34 22.80 -4.52 -0.19
CA GLY A 34 21.86 -5.34 0.57
C GLY A 34 21.33 -4.54 1.76
N PRO A 35 20.11 -4.77 2.19
CA PRO A 35 19.46 -3.94 3.17
C PRO A 35 20.23 -3.95 4.48
N VAL A 36 20.68 -2.78 4.91
CA VAL A 36 20.98 -2.57 6.33
C VAL A 36 19.63 -2.73 7.05
N PRO A 37 19.46 -3.70 7.97
CA PRO A 37 18.24 -3.79 8.73
C PRO A 37 18.06 -2.48 9.48
N ALA A 38 16.94 -1.79 9.30
CA ALA A 38 16.53 -0.76 10.23
C ALA A 38 16.40 -1.45 11.59
N ALA A 39 17.32 -1.17 12.50
CA ALA A 39 17.36 -1.82 13.79
C ALA A 39 16.05 -1.55 14.53
N GLY A 40 15.19 -2.56 14.73
CA GLY A 40 14.19 -2.56 15.78
C GLY A 40 12.74 -2.30 15.41
N ARG A 41 12.31 -2.10 14.14
CA ARG A 41 10.89 -2.00 13.84
C ARG A 41 10.22 -3.38 13.93
N LYS A 42 9.21 -3.51 14.82
CA LYS A 42 8.39 -4.72 14.89
C LYS A 42 7.48 -4.80 13.66
N THR A 43 7.37 -6.01 13.09
CA THR A 43 6.43 -6.29 12.00
C THR A 43 5.00 -5.91 12.39
N VAL A 44 4.32 -5.18 11.52
CA VAL A 44 2.91 -4.84 11.68
C VAL A 44 2.07 -6.08 11.36
N THR A 45 1.16 -6.40 12.25
CA THR A 45 0.20 -7.50 12.12
C THR A 45 -1.21 -6.95 12.26
N LEU A 46 -2.22 -7.71 11.86
CA LEU A 46 -3.62 -7.31 12.08
C LEU A 46 -3.91 -7.09 13.58
N HIS A 47 -3.29 -7.90 14.45
CA HIS A 47 -3.38 -7.70 15.91
C HIS A 47 -2.77 -6.35 16.33
N ARG A 48 -1.58 -5.99 15.80
CA ARG A 48 -0.97 -4.67 16.09
C ARG A 48 -1.86 -3.52 15.58
N LEU A 49 -2.44 -3.64 14.39
CA LEU A 49 -3.35 -2.62 13.85
C LEU A 49 -4.59 -2.43 14.74
N ARG A 50 -5.16 -3.51 15.28
CA ARG A 50 -6.26 -3.45 16.25
C ARG A 50 -5.84 -2.75 17.55
N ALA A 51 -4.66 -3.10 18.08
CA ALA A 51 -4.12 -2.45 19.27
C ALA A 51 -3.87 -0.94 19.05
N MET A 52 -3.42 -0.53 17.85
CA MET A 52 -3.28 0.90 17.51
C MET A 52 -4.64 1.60 17.56
N ARG A 53 -5.68 1.02 16.96
CA ARG A 53 -7.04 1.57 17.03
C ARG A 53 -7.50 1.74 18.48
N GLU A 54 -7.35 0.71 19.32
CA GLU A 54 -7.74 0.73 20.74
C GLU A 54 -6.99 1.80 21.53
N ALA A 55 -5.73 2.04 21.20
CA ALA A 55 -4.89 3.08 21.78
C ALA A 55 -5.14 4.48 21.20
N GLY A 56 -6.00 4.65 20.21
CA GLY A 56 -6.21 5.91 19.49
C GLY A 56 -5.04 6.29 18.56
N GLU A 57 -4.09 5.38 18.32
CA GLU A 57 -2.99 5.59 17.40
C GLU A 57 -3.46 5.48 15.95
N LYS A 58 -3.24 6.51 15.14
CA LYS A 58 -3.64 6.53 13.74
C LYS A 58 -2.78 5.61 12.87
N VAL A 59 -3.40 4.96 11.89
CA VAL A 59 -2.73 4.12 10.89
C VAL A 59 -2.32 4.97 9.70
N ALA A 60 -1.03 5.00 9.37
CA ALA A 60 -0.50 5.63 8.16
C ALA A 60 -0.37 4.58 7.05
N MET A 61 -1.10 4.76 5.95
CA MET A 61 -1.11 3.85 4.80
C MET A 61 -0.74 4.62 3.53
N LEU A 62 0.04 4.00 2.66
CA LEU A 62 0.36 4.50 1.31
C LEU A 62 0.23 3.39 0.28
N THR A 63 -0.09 3.75 -0.95
CA THR A 63 0.03 2.78 -2.04
C THR A 63 1.50 2.51 -2.36
N ALA A 64 1.79 1.30 -2.82
CA ALA A 64 3.11 0.89 -3.31
C ALA A 64 2.94 -0.08 -4.48
N TYR A 65 3.85 -0.02 -5.46
CA TYR A 65 3.70 -0.81 -6.68
C TYR A 65 4.98 -1.56 -7.10
N ASP A 66 6.09 -1.34 -6.41
CA ASP A 66 7.39 -1.96 -6.68
C ASP A 66 8.21 -2.16 -5.41
N ALA A 67 9.31 -2.93 -5.53
CA ALA A 67 10.13 -3.30 -4.39
C ALA A 67 10.93 -2.12 -3.80
N ALA A 68 11.36 -1.15 -4.62
CA ALA A 68 12.15 -0.02 -4.16
C ALA A 68 11.29 0.94 -3.35
N SER A 69 10.10 1.29 -3.88
CA SER A 69 9.10 2.10 -3.16
C SER A 69 8.67 1.42 -1.87
N ALA A 70 8.35 0.12 -1.90
CA ALA A 70 7.95 -0.62 -0.71
C ALA A 70 9.01 -0.57 0.39
N ARG A 71 10.29 -0.74 0.03
CA ARG A 71 11.40 -0.64 0.94
C ARG A 71 11.51 0.74 1.58
N LEU A 72 11.46 1.79 0.75
CA LEU A 72 11.52 3.17 1.23
C LEU A 72 10.37 3.49 2.20
N LEU A 73 9.15 3.09 1.86
CA LEU A 73 7.96 3.34 2.67
C LEU A 73 8.03 2.61 4.01
N ASP A 74 8.47 1.35 4.01
CA ASP A 74 8.67 0.57 5.23
C ASP A 74 9.76 1.18 6.13
N ASP A 75 10.90 1.57 5.56
CA ASP A 75 12.00 2.25 6.28
C ASP A 75 11.57 3.62 6.84
N CYS A 76 10.60 4.29 6.24
CA CYS A 76 10.02 5.54 6.71
C CYS A 76 8.89 5.39 7.75
N GLY A 77 8.50 4.16 8.09
CA GLY A 77 7.54 3.90 9.17
C GLY A 77 6.07 3.84 8.73
N VAL A 78 5.78 3.66 7.44
CA VAL A 78 4.41 3.42 6.96
C VAL A 78 3.87 2.10 7.55
N ASP A 79 2.67 2.12 8.13
CA ASP A 79 2.11 0.95 8.80
C ASP A 79 1.53 -0.08 7.82
N CYS A 80 0.91 0.38 6.74
CA CYS A 80 0.30 -0.47 5.74
C CYS A 80 0.73 -0.05 4.34
N LEU A 81 1.05 -1.02 3.49
CA LEU A 81 1.28 -0.83 2.05
C LEU A 81 0.08 -1.39 1.29
N LEU A 82 -0.47 -0.60 0.38
CA LEU A 82 -1.58 -0.99 -0.48
C LEU A 82 -1.10 -1.13 -1.93
N VAL A 83 -1.13 -2.34 -2.46
CA VAL A 83 -1.06 -2.55 -3.91
C VAL A 83 -2.47 -2.31 -4.45
N GLY A 84 -2.72 -1.04 -4.83
CA GLY A 84 -4.02 -0.61 -5.32
C GLY A 84 -4.16 -0.79 -6.83
N ASP A 85 -5.37 -1.06 -7.32
CA ASP A 85 -5.67 -1.07 -8.75
C ASP A 85 -5.56 0.33 -9.39
N SER A 86 -5.39 1.39 -8.57
CA SER A 86 -4.93 2.71 -8.99
C SER A 86 -3.62 2.67 -9.78
N LEU A 87 -2.82 1.56 -9.70
CA LEU A 87 -1.67 1.34 -10.56
C LEU A 87 -2.02 1.46 -12.06
N GLY A 88 -3.24 1.09 -12.44
CA GLY A 88 -3.74 1.26 -13.81
C GLY A 88 -3.66 2.72 -14.26
N MET A 89 -3.95 3.65 -13.38
CA MET A 89 -3.94 5.08 -13.69
C MET A 89 -2.53 5.68 -13.54
N VAL A 90 -1.86 5.44 -12.41
CA VAL A 90 -0.61 6.16 -12.07
C VAL A 90 0.66 5.48 -12.60
N MET A 91 0.60 4.19 -12.93
CA MET A 91 1.73 3.43 -13.48
C MET A 91 1.56 3.05 -14.95
N GLN A 92 0.33 2.67 -15.35
CA GLN A 92 0.05 2.15 -16.69
C GLN A 92 -0.55 3.22 -17.63
N GLY A 93 -1.00 4.38 -17.09
CA GLY A 93 -1.54 5.49 -17.86
C GLY A 93 -2.97 5.26 -18.39
N HIS A 94 -3.71 4.32 -17.80
CA HIS A 94 -5.12 4.11 -18.12
C HIS A 94 -6.00 5.24 -17.55
N PRO A 95 -7.16 5.55 -18.18
CA PRO A 95 -8.08 6.57 -17.68
C PRO A 95 -8.88 6.12 -16.44
N SER A 96 -8.83 4.84 -16.07
CA SER A 96 -9.52 4.27 -14.92
C SER A 96 -8.81 3.02 -14.41
N THR A 97 -9.26 2.48 -13.28
CA THR A 97 -8.72 1.23 -12.70
C THR A 97 -9.25 -0.04 -13.41
N LEU A 98 -10.30 0.07 -14.23
CA LEU A 98 -11.02 -1.07 -14.82
C LEU A 98 -10.16 -2.00 -15.70
N PRO A 99 -9.16 -1.53 -16.47
CA PRO A 99 -8.34 -2.40 -17.31
C PRO A 99 -7.33 -3.28 -16.55
N VAL A 100 -7.11 -3.03 -15.26
CA VAL A 100 -6.10 -3.77 -14.47
C VAL A 100 -6.51 -5.23 -14.31
N THR A 101 -5.60 -6.14 -14.68
CA THR A 101 -5.84 -7.59 -14.59
C THR A 101 -5.35 -8.19 -13.27
N LEU A 102 -5.82 -9.40 -12.94
CA LEU A 102 -5.35 -10.14 -11.77
C LEU A 102 -3.85 -10.45 -11.85
N GLU A 103 -3.34 -10.79 -13.04
CA GLU A 103 -1.93 -11.08 -13.27
C GLU A 103 -1.06 -9.86 -12.97
N GLN A 104 -1.50 -8.67 -13.38
CA GLN A 104 -0.82 -7.41 -13.07
C GLN A 104 -0.83 -7.15 -11.56
N MET A 105 -1.98 -7.31 -10.90
CA MET A 105 -2.09 -7.16 -9.46
C MET A 105 -1.17 -8.14 -8.72
N ALA A 106 -1.15 -9.41 -9.10
CA ALA A 106 -0.28 -10.42 -8.51
C ALA A 106 1.21 -10.10 -8.74
N TYR A 107 1.58 -9.65 -9.95
CA TYR A 107 2.94 -9.22 -10.27
C TYR A 107 3.42 -8.09 -9.36
N HIS A 108 2.65 -7.00 -9.27
CA HIS A 108 2.98 -5.85 -8.44
C HIS A 108 2.98 -6.20 -6.94
N THR A 109 2.02 -7.04 -6.50
CA THR A 109 1.99 -7.57 -5.12
C THR A 109 3.28 -8.33 -4.80
N GLY A 110 3.74 -9.20 -5.69
CA GLY A 110 5.01 -9.92 -5.52
C GLY A 110 6.22 -8.99 -5.49
N CYS A 111 6.22 -7.92 -6.28
CA CYS A 111 7.28 -6.90 -6.24
C CYS A 111 7.32 -6.18 -4.88
N VAL A 112 6.17 -5.70 -4.41
CA VAL A 112 6.03 -5.00 -3.12
C VAL A 112 6.39 -5.94 -1.96
N ALA A 113 5.94 -7.19 -1.98
CA ALA A 113 6.25 -8.18 -0.95
C ALA A 113 7.76 -8.41 -0.78
N ARG A 114 8.53 -8.45 -1.89
CA ARG A 114 10.00 -8.57 -1.83
C ARG A 114 10.69 -7.33 -1.26
N GLY A 115 10.10 -6.15 -1.46
CA GLY A 115 10.62 -4.90 -0.92
C GLY A 115 10.25 -4.68 0.55
N ASN A 116 9.07 -5.08 0.95
CA ASN A 116 8.50 -4.92 2.30
C ASN A 116 9.19 -5.84 3.32
N ARG A 117 9.40 -5.35 4.54
CA ARG A 117 9.98 -6.13 5.65
C ARG A 117 9.06 -6.19 6.86
N GLY A 118 8.25 -5.14 7.08
CA GLY A 118 7.52 -5.00 8.33
C GLY A 118 6.16 -4.33 8.23
N ALA A 119 5.83 -3.62 7.17
CA ALA A 119 4.50 -3.04 6.97
C ALA A 119 3.48 -4.13 6.62
N TRP A 120 2.20 -3.92 6.98
CA TRP A 120 1.11 -4.82 6.61
C TRP A 120 0.76 -4.65 5.13
N LEU A 121 0.87 -5.74 4.35
CA LEU A 121 0.67 -5.71 2.90
C LEU A 121 -0.76 -6.08 2.51
N ILE A 122 -1.40 -5.18 1.77
CA ILE A 122 -2.78 -5.29 1.29
C ILE A 122 -2.76 -5.26 -0.25
N ALA A 123 -3.60 -6.06 -0.91
CA ALA A 123 -3.76 -6.02 -2.38
C ALA A 123 -5.23 -5.93 -2.77
N ASP A 124 -5.53 -5.09 -3.80
CA ASP A 124 -6.87 -4.96 -4.34
C ASP A 124 -7.24 -6.17 -5.21
N LEU A 125 -8.48 -6.63 -5.07
CA LEU A 125 -9.12 -7.46 -6.09
C LEU A 125 -9.50 -6.54 -7.26
N PRO A 126 -8.94 -6.72 -8.48
CA PRO A 126 -9.26 -5.86 -9.60
C PRO A 126 -10.70 -6.08 -10.09
N PHE A 127 -11.22 -5.11 -10.85
CA PHE A 127 -12.56 -5.21 -11.43
C PHE A 127 -12.74 -6.50 -12.26
N GLY A 128 -13.89 -7.14 -12.14
CA GLY A 128 -14.21 -8.39 -12.84
C GLY A 128 -13.69 -9.65 -12.16
N SER A 129 -12.95 -9.54 -11.05
CA SER A 129 -12.30 -10.67 -10.39
C SER A 129 -13.03 -11.19 -9.14
N TYR A 130 -14.12 -10.54 -8.71
CA TYR A 130 -14.94 -10.95 -7.56
C TYR A 130 -16.44 -10.71 -7.75
N GLN A 131 -16.83 -9.93 -8.77
CA GLN A 131 -18.25 -9.62 -9.04
C GLN A 131 -19.06 -10.84 -9.48
N GLY A 132 -18.41 -11.89 -10.00
CA GLY A 132 -19.03 -13.15 -10.38
C GLY A 132 -19.44 -14.05 -9.22
N GLY A 133 -19.11 -13.68 -7.97
CA GLY A 133 -19.54 -14.43 -6.77
C GLY A 133 -18.38 -14.94 -5.90
N VAL A 134 -18.77 -15.70 -4.88
CA VAL A 134 -17.86 -16.17 -3.81
C VAL A 134 -16.69 -17.01 -4.34
N GLU A 135 -16.97 -17.97 -5.23
CA GLU A 135 -15.92 -18.86 -5.75
C GLU A 135 -14.83 -18.10 -6.49
N GLN A 136 -15.23 -17.14 -7.35
CA GLN A 136 -14.30 -16.28 -8.06
C GLN A 136 -13.47 -15.43 -7.07
N ALA A 137 -14.14 -14.81 -6.11
CA ALA A 137 -13.48 -13.97 -5.10
C ALA A 137 -12.47 -14.76 -4.27
N VAL A 138 -12.78 -15.99 -3.88
CA VAL A 138 -11.86 -16.88 -3.15
C VAL A 138 -10.65 -17.23 -4.00
N ALA A 139 -10.84 -17.61 -5.26
CA ALA A 139 -9.73 -17.93 -6.17
C ALA A 139 -8.80 -16.72 -6.39
N THR A 140 -9.37 -15.56 -6.65
CA THR A 140 -8.62 -14.29 -6.80
C THR A 140 -7.85 -13.93 -5.54
N SER A 141 -8.52 -13.99 -4.39
CA SER A 141 -7.89 -13.68 -3.10
C SER A 141 -6.73 -14.63 -2.80
N ALA A 142 -6.90 -15.92 -3.06
CA ALA A 142 -5.83 -16.91 -2.89
C ALA A 142 -4.61 -16.59 -3.75
N ALA A 143 -4.81 -16.21 -5.02
CA ALA A 143 -3.71 -15.81 -5.91
C ALA A 143 -2.93 -14.59 -5.37
N LEU A 144 -3.62 -13.57 -4.86
CA LEU A 144 -2.98 -12.39 -4.28
C LEU A 144 -2.27 -12.70 -2.96
N MET A 145 -2.87 -13.55 -2.11
CA MET A 145 -2.21 -14.03 -0.88
C MET A 145 -0.94 -14.83 -1.19
N GLN A 146 -0.98 -15.69 -2.21
CA GLN A 146 0.19 -16.44 -2.70
C GLN A 146 1.28 -15.51 -3.27
N ALA A 147 0.90 -14.38 -3.86
CA ALA A 147 1.83 -13.36 -4.32
C ALA A 147 2.46 -12.56 -3.16
N GLY A 148 1.98 -12.71 -1.93
CA GLY A 148 2.53 -12.12 -0.71
C GLY A 148 1.65 -11.13 0.01
N ALA A 149 0.40 -10.88 -0.45
CA ALA A 149 -0.55 -10.08 0.32
C ALA A 149 -0.89 -10.76 1.66
N GLN A 150 -1.19 -9.96 2.67
CA GLN A 150 -1.63 -10.42 3.99
C GLN A 150 -3.11 -10.09 4.24
N MET A 151 -3.69 -9.29 3.37
CA MET A 151 -5.09 -8.88 3.36
C MET A 151 -5.49 -8.53 1.92
N VAL A 152 -6.74 -8.76 1.57
CA VAL A 152 -7.28 -8.34 0.28
C VAL A 152 -8.28 -7.21 0.44
N LYS A 153 -8.34 -6.29 -0.56
CA LYS A 153 -9.33 -5.21 -0.58
C LYS A 153 -10.33 -5.44 -1.70
N LEU A 154 -11.58 -5.11 -1.47
CA LEU A 154 -12.66 -5.15 -2.46
C LEU A 154 -13.65 -4.00 -2.26
N GLU A 155 -14.27 -3.57 -3.36
CA GLU A 155 -15.16 -2.42 -3.41
C GLU A 155 -16.62 -2.86 -3.53
N GLY A 156 -17.49 -2.16 -2.81
CA GLY A 156 -18.93 -2.35 -2.89
C GLY A 156 -19.64 -2.37 -1.55
N GLY A 157 -20.95 -2.15 -1.61
CA GLY A 157 -21.83 -2.12 -0.44
C GLY A 157 -22.27 -3.52 0.02
N GLY A 158 -23.51 -3.61 0.51
CA GLY A 158 -24.05 -4.83 1.12
C GLY A 158 -24.00 -6.08 0.24
N TRP A 159 -24.02 -5.93 -1.09
CA TRP A 159 -23.92 -7.07 -2.01
C TRP A 159 -22.59 -7.83 -1.89
N THR A 160 -21.53 -7.18 -1.37
CA THR A 160 -20.24 -7.84 -1.12
C THR A 160 -20.17 -8.55 0.23
N ALA A 161 -21.13 -8.34 1.12
CA ALA A 161 -21.12 -8.93 2.47
C ALA A 161 -21.03 -10.47 2.46
N PRO A 162 -21.74 -11.23 1.58
CA PRO A 162 -21.56 -12.68 1.49
C PRO A 162 -20.15 -13.07 1.06
N ILE A 163 -19.52 -12.30 0.17
CA ILE A 163 -18.13 -12.53 -0.29
C ILE A 163 -17.18 -12.30 0.89
N VAL A 164 -17.33 -11.18 1.61
CA VAL A 164 -16.54 -10.86 2.80
C VAL A 164 -16.62 -11.97 3.84
N ALA A 165 -17.85 -12.43 4.18
CA ALA A 165 -18.05 -13.50 5.14
C ALA A 165 -17.34 -14.80 4.71
N ALA A 166 -17.48 -15.18 3.43
CA ALA A 166 -16.84 -16.37 2.90
C ALA A 166 -15.31 -16.32 2.91
N LEU A 167 -14.71 -15.15 2.61
CA LEU A 167 -13.26 -14.95 2.70
C LEU A 167 -12.76 -15.02 4.14
N VAL A 168 -13.43 -14.31 5.05
CA VAL A 168 -13.08 -14.29 6.47
C VAL A 168 -13.17 -15.67 7.11
N GLU A 169 -14.23 -16.43 6.82
CA GLU A 169 -14.40 -17.82 7.29
C GLU A 169 -13.24 -18.74 6.85
N ARG A 170 -12.64 -18.45 5.68
CA ARG A 170 -11.48 -19.17 5.13
C ARG A 170 -10.13 -18.62 5.59
N GLY A 171 -10.13 -17.69 6.57
CA GLY A 171 -8.90 -17.13 7.13
C GLY A 171 -8.26 -16.04 6.28
N ILE A 172 -8.96 -15.48 5.29
CA ILE A 172 -8.48 -14.37 4.46
C ILE A 172 -8.97 -13.06 5.06
N PRO A 173 -8.08 -12.19 5.61
CA PRO A 173 -8.48 -10.89 6.12
C PRO A 173 -8.98 -9.97 5.00
N VAL A 174 -10.04 -9.20 5.27
CA VAL A 174 -10.69 -8.35 4.27
C VAL A 174 -10.67 -6.88 4.69
N PHE A 175 -10.36 -6.02 3.72
CA PHE A 175 -10.45 -4.57 3.74
C PHE A 175 -11.58 -4.17 2.78
N ALA A 176 -12.73 -3.81 3.30
CA ALA A 176 -13.87 -3.36 2.50
C ALA A 176 -13.70 -1.89 2.06
N HIS A 177 -14.40 -1.46 1.01
CA HIS A 177 -14.32 -0.10 0.50
C HIS A 177 -15.71 0.46 0.19
N LEU A 178 -16.05 1.58 0.84
CA LEU A 178 -17.29 2.33 0.66
C LEU A 178 -17.02 3.81 0.35
N GLY A 179 -18.05 4.49 -0.07
CA GLY A 179 -18.00 5.86 -0.57
C GLY A 179 -17.85 5.88 -2.08
N LEU A 180 -16.94 6.69 -2.61
CA LEU A 180 -16.53 6.53 -3.99
C LEU A 180 -15.78 5.22 -4.15
N THR A 181 -16.23 4.42 -5.09
CA THR A 181 -15.57 3.16 -5.48
C THR A 181 -15.10 3.33 -6.93
N PRO A 182 -13.78 3.48 -7.19
CA PRO A 182 -13.23 3.70 -8.53
C PRO A 182 -13.66 2.66 -9.56
N GLN A 183 -13.81 1.41 -9.14
CA GLN A 183 -14.30 0.33 -10.01
C GLN A 183 -15.77 0.54 -10.46
N SER A 184 -16.53 1.37 -9.76
CA SER A 184 -17.93 1.71 -10.09
C SER A 184 -18.06 3.10 -10.73
N VAL A 185 -16.96 3.71 -11.18
CA VAL A 185 -16.91 5.11 -11.64
C VAL A 185 -17.97 5.46 -12.69
N HIS A 186 -18.27 4.55 -13.61
CA HIS A 186 -19.28 4.75 -14.64
C HIS A 186 -20.70 4.76 -14.05
N ALA A 187 -21.00 3.87 -13.11
CA ALA A 187 -22.30 3.83 -12.43
C ALA A 187 -22.51 5.04 -11.51
N LEU A 188 -21.43 5.54 -10.90
CA LEU A 188 -21.47 6.72 -10.03
C LEU A 188 -21.46 8.06 -10.78
N GLY A 189 -21.28 8.03 -12.11
CA GLY A 189 -21.21 9.23 -12.94
C GLY A 189 -19.97 10.08 -12.72
N GLY A 190 -18.84 9.44 -12.41
CA GLY A 190 -17.52 10.06 -12.19
C GLY A 190 -17.09 10.09 -10.73
N TYR A 191 -15.98 10.76 -10.47
CA TYR A 191 -15.36 10.90 -9.14
C TYR A 191 -16.12 11.97 -8.32
N ARG A 192 -17.15 11.55 -7.59
CA ARG A 192 -18.05 12.43 -6.83
C ARG A 192 -18.11 12.03 -5.37
N ILE A 193 -18.32 13.00 -4.47
CA ILE A 193 -18.55 12.77 -3.04
C ILE A 193 -19.83 11.94 -2.88
N GLN A 194 -19.75 10.89 -2.07
CA GLN A 194 -20.84 9.96 -1.80
C GLN A 194 -21.44 10.21 -0.41
N GLY A 195 -22.76 10.04 -0.27
CA GLY A 195 -23.42 10.21 1.02
C GLY A 195 -23.74 11.65 1.40
N ARG A 196 -23.93 12.57 0.43
CA ARG A 196 -24.28 13.98 0.69
C ARG A 196 -25.74 14.17 1.10
N ASP A 197 -26.66 13.39 0.58
CA ASP A 197 -28.05 13.41 0.98
C ASP A 197 -28.33 12.38 2.09
N ALA A 198 -29.45 12.57 2.80
CA ALA A 198 -29.81 11.74 3.95
C ALA A 198 -29.99 10.25 3.60
N ALA A 199 -30.56 9.93 2.42
CA ALA A 199 -30.78 8.56 1.99
C ALA A 199 -29.46 7.86 1.65
N ALA A 200 -28.57 8.52 0.90
CA ALA A 200 -27.25 8.03 0.56
C ALA A 200 -26.39 7.85 1.84
N ALA A 201 -26.46 8.79 2.78
CA ALA A 201 -25.76 8.68 4.06
C ALA A 201 -26.27 7.47 4.89
N GLN A 202 -27.58 7.25 4.92
CA GLN A 202 -28.19 6.11 5.62
C GLN A 202 -27.75 4.78 4.98
N ASN A 203 -27.70 4.70 3.66
CA ASN A 203 -27.23 3.51 2.93
C ASN A 203 -25.76 3.21 3.25
N LEU A 204 -24.88 4.22 3.26
CA LEU A 204 -23.46 4.02 3.62
C LEU A 204 -23.31 3.49 5.04
N ARG A 205 -24.11 4.02 6.01
CA ARG A 205 -24.13 3.48 7.39
C ARG A 205 -24.61 2.03 7.45
N ALA A 206 -25.64 1.70 6.68
CA ALA A 206 -26.18 0.34 6.61
C ALA A 206 -25.12 -0.63 6.04
N HIS A 207 -24.52 -0.29 4.90
CA HIS A 207 -23.48 -1.10 4.26
C HIS A 207 -22.25 -1.27 5.17
N ALA A 208 -21.81 -0.21 5.87
CA ALA A 208 -20.70 -0.32 6.81
C ALA A 208 -21.01 -1.32 7.94
N ARG A 209 -22.24 -1.29 8.50
CA ARG A 209 -22.66 -2.25 9.52
C ARG A 209 -22.71 -3.69 8.98
N GLU A 210 -23.22 -3.89 7.76
CA GLU A 210 -23.29 -5.21 7.11
C GLU A 210 -21.89 -5.79 6.88
N LEU A 211 -20.97 -5.00 6.32
CA LEU A 211 -19.59 -5.41 6.08
C LEU A 211 -18.84 -5.70 7.38
N GLY A 212 -19.07 -4.89 8.41
CA GLY A 212 -18.52 -5.14 9.75
C GLY A 212 -19.02 -6.44 10.37
N ARG A 213 -20.33 -6.75 10.25
CA ARG A 213 -20.92 -8.01 10.70
C ARG A 213 -20.43 -9.21 9.90
N ALA A 214 -20.14 -9.02 8.61
CA ALA A 214 -19.54 -10.04 7.75
C ALA A 214 -18.06 -10.31 8.10
N GLY A 215 -17.45 -9.51 8.99
CA GLY A 215 -16.10 -9.73 9.51
C GLY A 215 -15.00 -8.94 8.81
N ALA A 216 -15.34 -7.94 7.95
CA ALA A 216 -14.32 -7.08 7.37
C ALA A 216 -13.51 -6.38 8.47
N ALA A 217 -12.21 -6.66 8.53
CA ALA A 217 -11.33 -6.16 9.58
C ALA A 217 -11.01 -4.67 9.41
N MET A 218 -11.06 -4.17 8.19
CA MET A 218 -10.82 -2.77 7.84
C MET A 218 -11.86 -2.26 6.84
N LEU A 219 -12.05 -0.94 6.79
CA LEU A 219 -12.98 -0.27 5.88
C LEU A 219 -12.36 1.03 5.35
N VAL A 220 -12.22 1.17 4.03
CA VAL A 220 -11.93 2.46 3.39
C VAL A 220 -13.22 3.26 3.30
N LEU A 221 -13.14 4.54 3.63
CA LEU A 221 -14.12 5.56 3.33
C LEU A 221 -13.49 6.57 2.37
N GLU A 222 -13.92 6.56 1.09
CA GLU A 222 -13.38 7.45 0.07
C GLU A 222 -14.42 8.49 -0.35
N LEU A 223 -14.01 9.77 -0.40
CA LEU A 223 -14.84 10.90 -0.79
C LEU A 223 -16.23 10.87 -0.10
N VAL A 224 -16.21 10.78 1.22
CA VAL A 224 -17.39 10.79 2.10
C VAL A 224 -17.33 12.06 2.96
N PRO A 225 -18.47 12.75 3.19
CA PRO A 225 -18.50 13.89 4.11
C PRO A 225 -17.90 13.55 5.47
N SER A 226 -17.05 14.43 6.00
CA SER A 226 -16.23 14.19 7.18
C SER A 226 -17.04 13.79 8.43
N ASP A 227 -18.23 14.39 8.62
CA ASP A 227 -19.11 14.06 9.75
C ASP A 227 -19.72 12.66 9.60
N LEU A 228 -20.12 12.27 8.38
CA LEU A 228 -20.61 10.93 8.09
C LEU A 228 -19.51 9.87 8.28
N ALA A 229 -18.30 10.16 7.81
CA ALA A 229 -17.16 9.27 7.99
C ALA A 229 -16.79 9.08 9.47
N ALA A 230 -16.87 10.15 10.27
CA ALA A 230 -16.67 10.11 11.71
C ALA A 230 -17.70 9.23 12.41
N ASP A 231 -18.99 9.40 12.07
CA ASP A 231 -20.09 8.62 12.62
C ASP A 231 -19.96 7.13 12.28
N ILE A 232 -19.67 6.82 11.01
CA ILE A 232 -19.38 5.43 10.59
C ILE A 232 -18.19 4.86 11.37
N SER A 233 -17.11 5.64 11.51
CA SER A 233 -15.89 5.19 12.20
C SER A 233 -16.12 4.88 13.66
N ALA A 234 -16.92 5.69 14.34
CA ALA A 234 -17.28 5.47 15.75
C ALA A 234 -18.07 4.17 15.96
N GLY A 235 -18.92 3.78 15.01
CA GLY A 235 -19.75 2.58 15.08
C GLY A 235 -19.16 1.33 14.41
N TYR A 236 -18.05 1.44 13.70
CA TYR A 236 -17.47 0.31 12.96
C TYR A 236 -16.63 -0.60 13.88
N PRO A 237 -16.82 -1.93 13.84
CA PRO A 237 -16.10 -2.83 14.75
C PRO A 237 -14.61 -2.98 14.43
N GLY A 238 -14.21 -2.70 13.18
CA GLY A 238 -12.83 -2.77 12.68
C GLY A 238 -12.15 -1.41 12.60
N ILE A 239 -11.17 -1.29 11.72
CA ILE A 239 -10.34 -0.10 11.51
C ILE A 239 -10.85 0.64 10.28
N THR A 240 -11.18 1.93 10.39
CA THR A 240 -11.54 2.76 9.24
C THR A 240 -10.35 3.57 8.75
N ILE A 241 -10.16 3.61 7.44
CA ILE A 241 -9.11 4.38 6.75
C ILE A 241 -9.79 5.40 5.84
N GLY A 242 -9.41 6.66 5.97
CA GLY A 242 -9.96 7.74 5.16
C GLY A 242 -9.09 8.10 3.96
N ILE A 243 -9.74 8.47 2.87
CA ILE A 243 -9.16 9.20 1.75
C ILE A 243 -10.21 10.20 1.26
N GLY A 244 -10.00 11.48 1.52
CA GLY A 244 -11.06 12.47 1.31
C GLY A 244 -12.30 12.23 2.19
N ALA A 245 -12.09 11.80 3.43
CA ALA A 245 -13.16 11.48 4.39
C ALA A 245 -12.93 12.14 5.78
N GLY A 246 -12.11 13.20 5.82
CA GLY A 246 -11.76 13.93 7.05
C GLY A 246 -10.80 13.18 7.97
N GLN A 247 -10.45 13.83 9.09
CA GLN A 247 -9.41 13.34 10.01
C GLN A 247 -9.91 12.35 11.07
N ARG A 248 -11.23 12.16 11.23
CA ARG A 248 -11.82 11.37 12.33
C ARG A 248 -11.94 9.87 12.05
N THR A 249 -11.38 9.36 10.96
CA THR A 249 -11.14 7.93 10.72
C THR A 249 -9.96 7.42 11.55
N HIS A 250 -9.78 6.10 11.68
CA HIS A 250 -8.68 5.49 12.44
C HIS A 250 -7.33 5.57 11.74
N GLY A 251 -7.28 5.95 10.48
CA GLY A 251 -6.07 6.15 9.70
C GLY A 251 -6.36 6.85 8.38
N GLN A 252 -5.30 7.06 7.59
CA GLN A 252 -5.37 7.72 6.28
C GLN A 252 -4.61 6.92 5.24
N VAL A 253 -5.08 6.96 3.99
CA VAL A 253 -4.34 6.47 2.83
C VAL A 253 -4.23 7.57 1.78
N LEU A 254 -3.10 7.63 1.09
CA LEU A 254 -2.92 8.40 -0.15
C LEU A 254 -2.28 7.51 -1.22
N VAL A 255 -2.55 7.85 -2.47
CA VAL A 255 -1.77 7.34 -3.59
C VAL A 255 -0.37 7.97 -3.53
N LEU A 256 0.67 7.13 -3.51
CA LEU A 256 2.06 7.59 -3.38
C LEU A 256 2.42 8.65 -4.44
N HIS A 257 2.04 8.41 -5.69
CA HIS A 257 2.33 9.32 -6.81
C HIS A 257 1.67 10.68 -6.63
N ASP A 258 0.49 10.74 -6.02
CA ASP A 258 -0.22 12.00 -5.78
C ASP A 258 0.44 12.80 -4.66
N MET A 259 0.80 12.15 -3.54
CA MET A 259 1.44 12.84 -2.42
C MET A 259 2.86 13.33 -2.74
N LEU A 260 3.54 12.69 -3.71
CA LEU A 260 4.84 13.09 -4.22
C LEU A 260 4.76 14.05 -5.42
N ASP A 261 3.56 14.40 -5.88
CA ASP A 261 3.30 15.27 -7.03
C ASP A 261 3.90 14.75 -8.35
N ILE A 262 3.97 13.42 -8.51
CA ILE A 262 4.47 12.78 -9.73
C ILE A 262 3.36 12.73 -10.80
N THR A 263 2.10 12.54 -10.40
CA THR A 263 0.95 12.52 -11.33
C THR A 263 0.74 13.90 -11.96
N ALA A 264 0.54 13.95 -13.26
CA ALA A 264 0.23 15.19 -13.96
C ALA A 264 -1.21 15.68 -13.68
N GLY A 265 -1.45 16.97 -13.83
CA GLY A 265 -2.77 17.59 -13.71
C GLY A 265 -3.16 18.03 -12.30
N ALA A 266 -4.42 18.46 -12.16
CA ALA A 266 -4.96 18.94 -10.89
C ALA A 266 -5.15 17.78 -9.92
N LYS A 267 -4.67 17.94 -8.69
CA LYS A 267 -4.88 16.97 -7.62
C LYS A 267 -6.25 17.16 -6.97
N PRO A 268 -6.89 16.08 -6.49
CA PRO A 268 -8.06 16.20 -5.63
C PRO A 268 -7.77 17.01 -4.38
N ARG A 269 -8.78 17.72 -3.86
CA ARG A 269 -8.66 18.60 -2.68
C ARG A 269 -8.07 17.89 -1.46
N PHE A 270 -8.33 16.60 -1.28
CA PHE A 270 -7.83 15.82 -0.15
C PHE A 270 -6.34 15.47 -0.25
N VAL A 271 -5.70 15.71 -1.40
CA VAL A 271 -4.28 15.44 -1.61
C VAL A 271 -3.46 16.64 -1.17
N ARG A 272 -2.48 16.39 -0.30
CA ARG A 272 -1.41 17.35 0.02
C ARG A 272 -0.12 16.91 -0.66
N ASN A 273 0.57 17.84 -1.32
CA ASN A 273 1.92 17.64 -1.82
C ASN A 273 2.93 17.67 -0.67
N PHE A 274 3.42 16.49 -0.26
CA PHE A 274 4.38 16.35 0.82
C PHE A 274 5.84 16.59 0.37
N MET A 275 6.09 16.75 -0.94
CA MET A 275 7.40 17.17 -1.44
C MET A 275 7.69 18.64 -1.18
N GLN A 276 6.66 19.46 -0.92
CA GLN A 276 6.86 20.87 -0.58
C GLN A 276 7.63 21.01 0.74
N GLY A 277 8.87 21.52 0.65
CA GLY A 277 9.76 21.70 1.80
C GLY A 277 10.49 20.43 2.26
N ALA A 278 10.31 19.29 1.57
CA ALA A 278 11.04 18.06 1.86
C ALA A 278 12.42 18.05 1.15
N ALA A 279 13.47 17.59 1.83
CA ALA A 279 14.80 17.44 1.25
C ALA A 279 14.96 16.17 0.41
N SER A 280 14.08 15.19 0.61
CA SER A 280 14.08 13.90 -0.10
C SER A 280 12.68 13.27 -0.10
N ILE A 281 12.47 12.25 -0.96
CA ILE A 281 11.24 11.45 -0.94
C ILE A 281 11.05 10.80 0.45
N GLY A 282 12.12 10.31 1.08
CA GLY A 282 12.05 9.76 2.44
C GLY A 282 11.58 10.78 3.48
N ASP A 283 11.97 12.05 3.36
CA ASP A 283 11.49 13.12 4.25
C ASP A 283 10.03 13.43 4.03
N ALA A 284 9.56 13.45 2.78
CA ALA A 284 8.15 13.61 2.44
C ALA A 284 7.30 12.49 3.06
N VAL A 285 7.75 11.24 2.95
CA VAL A 285 7.04 10.07 3.53
C VAL A 285 7.05 10.12 5.05
N ARG A 286 8.19 10.42 5.70
CA ARG A 286 8.24 10.60 7.16
C ARG A 286 7.34 11.73 7.65
N SER A 287 7.27 12.82 6.89
CA SER A 287 6.34 13.93 7.16
C SER A 287 4.89 13.48 7.11
N TYR A 288 4.51 12.74 6.06
CA TYR A 288 3.17 12.14 5.96
C TYR A 288 2.84 11.25 7.17
N VAL A 289 3.72 10.30 7.49
CA VAL A 289 3.52 9.40 8.64
C VAL A 289 3.34 10.19 9.92
N ARG A 290 4.21 11.16 10.21
CA ARG A 290 4.13 12.02 11.39
C ARG A 290 2.81 12.79 11.44
N ASP A 291 2.42 13.41 10.33
CA ASP A 291 1.24 14.28 10.27
C ASP A 291 -0.06 13.46 10.39
N VAL A 292 -0.11 12.24 9.83
CA VAL A 292 -1.22 11.30 10.07
C VAL A 292 -1.28 10.87 11.53
N LYS A 293 -0.14 10.47 12.12
CA LYS A 293 -0.06 10.01 13.52
C LYS A 293 -0.46 11.09 14.52
N SER A 294 -0.09 12.33 14.26
CA SER A 294 -0.44 13.47 15.12
C SER A 294 -1.84 14.03 14.88
N GLY A 295 -2.52 13.62 13.78
CA GLY A 295 -3.78 14.21 13.35
C GLY A 295 -3.63 15.57 12.64
N ALA A 296 -2.43 15.97 12.28
CA ALA A 296 -2.20 17.20 11.49
C ALA A 296 -2.57 17.04 10.01
N PHE A 297 -2.69 15.80 9.54
CA PHE A 297 -3.21 15.47 8.21
C PHE A 297 -4.29 14.39 8.32
N PRO A 298 -5.42 14.55 7.58
CA PRO A 298 -5.79 15.72 6.79
C PRO A 298 -6.19 16.91 7.68
N ASP A 299 -5.92 18.13 7.22
CA ASP A 299 -6.51 19.34 7.78
C ASP A 299 -7.97 19.42 7.32
N GLU A 300 -8.92 19.56 8.25
CA GLU A 300 -10.35 19.49 7.94
C GLU A 300 -10.80 20.64 7.03
N ALA A 301 -10.26 21.86 7.24
CA ALA A 301 -10.62 23.02 6.46
C ALA A 301 -10.08 22.98 5.02
N LEU A 302 -8.90 22.36 4.85
CA LEU A 302 -8.21 22.28 3.55
C LEU A 302 -8.59 21.03 2.77
N HIS A 303 -8.74 19.89 3.44
CA HIS A 303 -8.80 18.56 2.81
C HIS A 303 -10.14 17.86 3.04
N GLY A 304 -10.97 18.33 3.98
CA GLY A 304 -12.28 17.75 4.30
C GLY A 304 -13.37 18.11 3.30
N TYR A 305 -14.45 17.34 3.34
CA TYR A 305 -15.68 17.57 2.56
C TYR A 305 -16.87 17.64 3.49
N SER A 306 -17.77 18.57 3.23
CA SER A 306 -19.08 18.69 3.88
C SER A 306 -20.18 18.00 3.07
N ALA A 307 -21.31 17.72 3.72
CA ALA A 307 -22.53 17.22 3.09
C ALA A 307 -23.10 18.18 2.05
#